data_b8aea298ef8364bc22f6ade9408a72b8
#
_entry.id   b8aea298ef8364bc22f6ade9408a72b8
#
_cell.length_a   1.000
_cell.length_b   1.000
_cell.length_c   1.000
_cell.angle_alpha   90.00
_cell.angle_beta   90.00
_cell.angle_gamma   90.00
#
_symmetry.space_group_name_H-M   'P 1'
#
loop_
_entity.id
_entity.type
_entity.pdbx_description
1 polymer ?
#
loop_
_entity_poly.entity_id
_entity_poly.type
_entity_poly.pdbx_seq_one_letter_code
_entity_poly.pdbx_strand_id
1 'polypeptide(L)'
;MENKFINRYYSFCKSLNNLKKSTVANPNADFVLEGTVQNYNLTFDLSWKVMKDILVKQLGVLDFALGSPRENLQAAFANGLIYDDIWLQMLKTRNQLAHDYDGSLAEASFNQIIGDYYDAFCKFKAVAEKYYTGDSQKLDSFS
;
A
#
# COMPACT_ATOMS: atom_id res chain seq x y z
N MET A 1 -17.81 7.48 -10.64
CA MET A 1 -17.41 6.14 -10.21
C MET A 1 -16.04 5.73 -10.74
N GLU A 2 -15.80 5.92 -12.02
CA GLU A 2 -14.47 5.69 -12.60
C GLU A 2 -13.42 6.58 -11.97
N ASN A 3 -13.77 7.84 -11.66
CA ASN A 3 -12.86 8.78 -11.01
C ASN A 3 -12.40 8.28 -9.64
N LYS A 4 -13.29 7.64 -8.89
CA LYS A 4 -12.94 7.12 -7.56
C LYS A 4 -11.92 5.98 -7.67
N PHE A 5 -12.10 5.10 -8.66
CA PHE A 5 -11.18 4.00 -8.92
C PHE A 5 -9.77 4.52 -9.25
N ILE A 6 -9.69 5.47 -10.19
CA ILE A 6 -8.42 6.04 -10.63
C ILE A 6 -7.81 6.91 -9.53
N ASN A 7 -8.61 7.70 -8.83
CA ASN A 7 -8.12 8.60 -7.78
C ASN A 7 -7.52 7.84 -6.61
N ARG A 8 -8.06 6.66 -6.25
CA ARG A 8 -7.49 5.86 -5.18
C ARG A 8 -6.12 5.32 -5.56
N TYR A 9 -5.97 4.87 -6.79
CA TYR A 9 -4.66 4.45 -7.29
C TYR A 9 -3.68 5.62 -7.29
N TYR A 10 -4.12 6.79 -7.72
CA TYR A 10 -3.32 8.01 -7.69
C TYR A 10 -2.85 8.35 -6.28
N SER A 11 -3.77 8.26 -5.31
CA SER A 11 -3.45 8.52 -3.90
C SER A 11 -2.42 7.53 -3.38
N PHE A 12 -2.55 6.26 -3.77
CA PHE A 12 -1.56 5.24 -3.42
C PHE A 12 -0.19 5.60 -3.99
N CYS A 13 -0.11 5.94 -5.26
CA CYS A 13 1.16 6.31 -5.91
C CYS A 13 1.79 7.53 -5.23
N LYS A 14 0.99 8.53 -4.88
CA LYS A 14 1.48 9.72 -4.20
C LYS A 14 2.00 9.39 -2.80
N SER A 15 1.27 8.58 -2.06
CA SER A 15 1.68 8.14 -0.72
C SER A 15 2.98 7.33 -0.79
N LEU A 16 3.09 6.44 -1.77
CA LEU A 16 4.31 5.65 -1.97
C LEU A 16 5.49 6.54 -2.31
N ASN A 17 5.28 7.57 -3.12
CA ASN A 17 6.32 8.52 -3.45
C ASN A 17 6.78 9.31 -2.20
N ASN A 18 5.86 9.63 -1.30
CA ASN A 18 6.23 10.25 -0.03
C ASN A 18 7.02 9.28 0.85
N LEU A 19 6.64 8.00 0.87
CA LEU A 19 7.40 6.99 1.64
C LEU A 19 8.80 6.83 1.07
N LYS A 20 8.97 6.95 -0.23
CA LYS A 20 10.29 6.91 -0.87
C LYS A 20 11.25 7.93 -0.28
N LYS A 21 10.75 9.11 0.09
CA LYS A 21 11.58 10.15 0.70
C LYS A 21 12.20 9.69 2.02
N SER A 22 11.49 8.84 2.76
CA SER A 22 11.98 8.28 4.02
C SER A 22 13.16 7.34 3.82
N THR A 23 13.27 6.71 2.65
CA THR A 23 14.35 5.76 2.37
C THR A 23 15.71 6.45 2.28
N VAL A 24 15.73 7.76 2.03
CA VAL A 24 16.96 8.55 1.90
C VAL A 24 17.08 9.62 2.99
N ALA A 25 16.14 9.74 3.89
CA ALA A 25 16.15 10.72 4.96
C ALA A 25 17.03 10.25 6.10
N ASN A 26 17.55 11.20 6.89
CA ASN A 26 18.29 10.88 8.10
C ASN A 26 17.30 10.38 9.17
N PRO A 27 17.38 9.09 9.59
CA PRO A 27 16.43 8.53 10.55
C PRO A 27 16.47 9.19 11.92
N ASN A 28 17.56 9.89 12.24
CA ASN A 28 17.71 10.58 13.52
C ASN A 28 17.24 12.03 13.47
N ALA A 29 16.86 12.53 12.31
CA ALA A 29 16.31 13.89 12.20
C ALA A 29 14.92 13.95 12.81
N ASP A 30 14.57 15.15 13.32
CA ASP A 30 13.27 15.36 13.96
C ASP A 30 12.12 15.00 13.00
N PHE A 31 11.12 14.29 13.54
CA PHE A 31 9.88 13.92 12.85
C PHE A 31 10.03 12.90 11.73
N VAL A 32 11.25 12.43 11.41
CA VAL A 32 11.43 11.45 10.32
C VAL A 32 10.82 10.10 10.70
N LEU A 33 11.05 9.62 11.92
CA LEU A 33 10.49 8.34 12.37
C LEU A 33 8.96 8.38 12.36
N GLU A 34 8.38 9.40 12.98
CA GLU A 34 6.92 9.53 13.08
C GLU A 34 6.28 9.72 11.71
N GLY A 35 6.89 10.54 10.86
CA GLY A 35 6.40 10.77 9.50
C GLY A 35 6.48 9.53 8.64
N THR A 36 7.55 8.74 8.81
CA THR A 36 7.72 7.49 8.07
C THR A 36 6.64 6.48 8.46
N VAL A 37 6.37 6.33 9.75
CA VAL A 37 5.33 5.42 10.23
C VAL A 37 3.96 5.85 9.71
N GLN A 38 3.66 7.14 9.77
CA GLN A 38 2.39 7.66 9.28
C GLN A 38 2.22 7.42 7.79
N ASN A 39 3.28 7.67 7.02
CA ASN A 39 3.26 7.40 5.58
C ASN A 39 3.13 5.91 5.27
N TYR A 40 3.79 5.06 6.05
CA TYR A 40 3.66 3.61 5.91
C TYR A 40 2.22 3.17 6.13
N ASN A 41 1.61 3.61 7.23
CA ASN A 41 0.23 3.24 7.55
C ASN A 41 -0.73 3.69 6.45
N LEU A 42 -0.57 4.92 5.95
CA LEU A 42 -1.40 5.43 4.87
C LEU A 42 -1.19 4.64 3.57
N THR A 43 0.07 4.38 3.23
CA THR A 43 0.40 3.64 2.01
C THR A 43 -0.14 2.22 2.07
N PHE A 44 -0.02 1.57 3.22
CA PHE A 44 -0.56 0.23 3.39
C PHE A 44 -2.09 0.23 3.23
N ASP A 45 -2.78 1.15 3.89
CA ASP A 45 -4.24 1.21 3.82
C ASP A 45 -4.71 1.48 2.38
N LEU A 46 -4.03 2.36 1.66
CA LEU A 46 -4.36 2.62 0.27
C LEU A 46 -4.06 1.42 -0.62
N SER A 47 -2.98 0.68 -0.34
CA SER A 47 -2.60 -0.46 -1.17
C SER A 47 -3.65 -1.56 -1.16
N TRP A 48 -4.16 -1.96 0.03
CA TRP A 48 -5.17 -3.02 0.05
C TRP A 48 -6.51 -2.54 -0.51
N LYS A 49 -6.81 -1.25 -0.41
CA LYS A 49 -8.01 -0.68 -1.04
C LYS A 49 -7.88 -0.66 -2.57
N VAL A 50 -6.69 -0.39 -3.10
CA VAL A 50 -6.44 -0.53 -4.55
C VAL A 50 -6.60 -1.98 -4.97
N MET A 51 -6.06 -2.93 -4.18
CA MET A 51 -6.28 -4.35 -4.44
C MET A 51 -7.77 -4.67 -4.53
N LYS A 52 -8.57 -4.19 -3.58
CA LYS A 52 -10.01 -4.41 -3.59
C LYS A 52 -10.66 -3.83 -4.84
N ASP A 53 -10.28 -2.63 -5.24
CA ASP A 53 -10.81 -2.01 -6.45
C ASP A 53 -10.54 -2.89 -7.68
N ILE A 54 -9.31 -3.40 -7.81
CA ILE A 54 -8.95 -4.27 -8.93
C ILE A 54 -9.73 -5.60 -8.86
N LEU A 55 -9.77 -6.20 -7.68
CA LEU A 55 -10.46 -7.49 -7.50
C LEU A 55 -11.93 -7.39 -7.87
N VAL A 56 -12.61 -6.34 -7.43
CA VAL A 56 -14.05 -6.16 -7.68
C VAL A 56 -14.30 -5.69 -9.10
N LYS A 57 -13.60 -4.65 -9.55
CA LYS A 57 -13.90 -3.98 -10.83
C LYS A 57 -13.34 -4.71 -12.03
N GLN A 58 -12.19 -5.37 -11.90
CA GLN A 58 -11.50 -5.97 -13.03
C GLN A 58 -11.54 -7.49 -13.02
N LEU A 59 -11.57 -8.11 -11.83
CA LEU A 59 -11.43 -9.56 -11.71
C LEU A 59 -12.72 -10.25 -11.25
N GLY A 60 -13.80 -9.50 -11.03
CA GLY A 60 -15.10 -10.06 -10.74
C GLY A 60 -15.26 -10.69 -9.37
N VAL A 61 -14.38 -10.38 -8.42
CA VAL A 61 -14.50 -10.87 -7.05
C VAL A 61 -15.66 -10.13 -6.37
N LEU A 62 -16.49 -10.88 -5.63
CA LEU A 62 -17.66 -10.28 -4.98
C LEU A 62 -17.22 -9.42 -3.79
N ASP A 63 -17.79 -8.23 -3.70
CA ASP A 63 -17.42 -7.23 -2.69
C ASP A 63 -17.61 -7.76 -1.26
N PHE A 64 -18.68 -8.53 -1.01
CA PHE A 64 -18.95 -9.04 0.35
C PHE A 64 -17.88 -10.01 0.84
N ALA A 65 -17.12 -10.63 -0.07
CA ALA A 65 -16.01 -11.52 0.30
C ALA A 65 -14.74 -10.77 0.73
N LEU A 66 -14.75 -9.45 0.62
CA LEU A 66 -13.57 -8.60 0.83
C LEU A 66 -13.81 -7.58 1.95
N GLY A 67 -14.44 -8.00 3.04
CA GLY A 67 -14.84 -7.11 4.13
C GLY A 67 -13.70 -6.67 5.05
N SER A 68 -12.52 -7.30 4.96
CA SER A 68 -11.37 -6.96 5.82
C SER A 68 -10.10 -6.83 4.99
N PRO A 69 -9.08 -6.12 5.53
CA PRO A 69 -7.77 -6.07 4.85
C PRO A 69 -7.18 -7.45 4.60
N ARG A 70 -7.27 -8.36 5.58
CA ARG A 70 -6.76 -9.72 5.45
C ARG A 70 -7.42 -10.45 4.28
N GLU A 71 -8.74 -10.37 4.17
CA GLU A 71 -9.46 -11.01 3.07
C GLU A 71 -9.03 -10.45 1.71
N ASN A 72 -8.80 -9.13 1.64
CA ASN A 72 -8.29 -8.51 0.43
C ASN A 72 -6.89 -9.01 0.07
N LEU A 73 -6.00 -9.13 1.05
CA LEU A 73 -4.65 -9.65 0.80
C LEU A 73 -4.70 -11.10 0.32
N GLN A 74 -5.53 -11.93 0.95
CA GLN A 74 -5.68 -13.33 0.57
C GLN A 74 -6.21 -13.44 -0.87
N ALA A 75 -7.21 -12.66 -1.23
CA ALA A 75 -7.76 -12.65 -2.57
C ALA A 75 -6.75 -12.10 -3.58
N ALA A 76 -6.01 -11.06 -3.21
CA ALA A 76 -4.97 -10.50 -4.07
C ALA A 76 -3.87 -11.52 -4.36
N PHE A 77 -3.47 -12.28 -3.35
CA PHE A 77 -2.48 -13.34 -3.52
C PHE A 77 -3.03 -14.43 -4.46
N ALA A 78 -4.26 -14.86 -4.23
CA ALA A 78 -4.90 -15.89 -5.05
C ALA A 78 -5.09 -15.46 -6.50
N ASN A 79 -5.21 -14.17 -6.76
CA ASN A 79 -5.45 -13.62 -8.10
C ASN A 79 -4.20 -13.03 -8.75
N GLY A 80 -3.02 -13.25 -8.16
CA GLY A 80 -1.76 -12.84 -8.77
C GLY A 80 -1.43 -11.36 -8.69
N LEU A 81 -2.08 -10.62 -7.79
CA LEU A 81 -1.75 -9.21 -7.58
C LEU A 81 -0.53 -9.03 -6.70
N ILE A 82 -0.34 -9.96 -5.75
CA ILE A 82 0.84 -10.01 -4.88
C ILE A 82 1.33 -11.45 -4.83
N TYR A 83 2.62 -11.63 -4.57
CA TYR A 83 3.26 -12.96 -4.64
C TYR A 83 3.97 -13.36 -3.37
N ASP A 84 4.07 -12.46 -2.40
CA ASP A 84 4.90 -12.65 -1.23
C ASP A 84 4.04 -12.63 0.03
N ASP A 85 4.32 -13.53 0.97
CA ASP A 85 3.65 -13.58 2.27
C ASP A 85 4.03 -12.42 3.19
N ILE A 86 5.00 -11.61 2.80
CA ILE A 86 5.41 -10.42 3.54
C ILE A 86 4.21 -9.50 3.81
N TRP A 87 3.20 -9.53 2.95
CA TRP A 87 2.01 -8.68 3.10
C TRP A 87 1.23 -8.96 4.39
N LEU A 88 1.17 -10.22 4.84
CA LEU A 88 0.54 -10.54 6.12
C LEU A 88 1.36 -10.00 7.28
N GLN A 89 2.69 -10.01 7.18
CA GLN A 89 3.56 -9.39 8.16
C GLN A 89 3.38 -7.87 8.17
N MET A 90 3.25 -7.26 7.00
CA MET A 90 2.99 -5.81 6.88
C MET A 90 1.67 -5.43 7.55
N LEU A 91 0.62 -6.23 7.36
CA LEU A 91 -0.66 -6.02 8.02
C LEU A 91 -0.52 -6.09 9.54
N LYS A 92 0.19 -7.10 10.05
CA LYS A 92 0.44 -7.25 11.47
C LYS A 92 1.17 -6.03 12.02
N THR A 93 2.24 -5.59 11.36
CA THR A 93 3.01 -4.42 11.76
C THR A 93 2.12 -3.17 11.77
N ARG A 94 1.33 -2.97 10.71
CA ARG A 94 0.40 -1.84 10.63
C ARG A 94 -0.55 -1.81 11.83
N ASN A 95 -1.13 -2.96 12.18
CA ASN A 95 -2.07 -3.06 13.29
C ASN A 95 -1.39 -2.83 14.64
N GLN A 96 -0.17 -3.34 14.82
CA GLN A 96 0.60 -3.15 16.05
C GLN A 96 1.04 -1.70 16.23
N LEU A 97 1.39 -1.01 15.15
CA LEU A 97 1.80 0.39 15.20
C LEU A 97 0.67 1.30 15.71
N ALA A 98 -0.58 0.90 15.52
CA ALA A 98 -1.73 1.66 16.04
C ALA A 98 -1.76 1.70 17.57
N HIS A 99 -1.04 0.79 18.24
CA HIS A 99 -0.99 0.68 19.70
C HIS A 99 0.42 0.90 20.25
N ASP A 100 1.28 1.54 19.46
CA ASP A 100 2.70 1.75 19.81
C ASP A 100 2.86 3.08 20.56
N TYR A 101 2.42 3.10 21.80
CA TYR A 101 2.33 4.33 22.59
C TYR A 101 3.68 4.96 22.94
N ASP A 102 4.74 4.14 23.06
CA ASP A 102 6.07 4.64 23.42
C ASP A 102 7.03 4.75 22.22
N GLY A 103 6.56 4.39 21.02
CA GLY A 103 7.35 4.48 19.80
C GLY A 103 8.40 3.39 19.64
N SER A 104 8.44 2.40 20.52
CA SER A 104 9.47 1.35 20.45
C SER A 104 9.31 0.47 19.23
N LEU A 105 8.09 0.15 18.83
CA LEU A 105 7.84 -0.64 17.63
C LEU A 105 8.15 0.15 16.36
N ALA A 106 7.82 1.45 16.35
CA ALA A 106 8.15 2.34 15.24
C ALA A 106 9.65 2.32 14.97
N GLU A 107 10.44 2.46 16.03
CA GLU A 107 11.89 2.43 15.95
C GLU A 107 12.39 1.07 15.45
N ALA A 108 11.85 -0.01 16.01
CA ALA A 108 12.25 -1.37 15.64
C ALA A 108 11.86 -1.74 14.20
N SER A 109 10.77 -1.17 13.68
CA SER A 109 10.24 -1.49 12.36
C SER A 109 10.77 -0.58 11.25
N PHE A 110 11.45 0.49 11.59
CA PHE A 110 11.85 1.52 10.63
C PHE A 110 12.60 0.94 9.43
N ASN A 111 13.60 0.11 9.68
CA ASN A 111 14.41 -0.47 8.59
C ASN A 111 13.61 -1.41 7.69
N GLN A 112 12.65 -2.15 8.26
CA GLN A 112 11.75 -2.97 7.46
C GLN A 112 10.84 -2.11 6.58
N ILE A 113 10.35 -1.00 7.13
CA ILE A 113 9.45 -0.10 6.41
C ILE A 113 10.14 0.49 5.19
N ILE A 114 11.36 1.01 5.35
CA ILE A 114 12.07 1.63 4.24
C ILE A 114 12.79 0.63 3.34
N GLY A 115 12.86 -0.63 3.73
CA GLY A 115 13.49 -1.71 2.96
C GLY A 115 12.44 -2.64 2.36
N ASP A 116 12.24 -3.78 2.98
CA ASP A 116 11.40 -4.86 2.43
C ASP A 116 9.95 -4.45 2.20
N TYR A 117 9.39 -3.66 3.12
CA TYR A 117 8.00 -3.23 2.97
C TYR A 117 7.86 -2.24 1.82
N TYR A 118 8.78 -1.29 1.71
CA TYR A 118 8.80 -0.36 0.60
C TYR A 118 8.93 -1.11 -0.73
N ASP A 119 9.82 -2.10 -0.79
CA ASP A 119 10.01 -2.91 -2.00
C ASP A 119 8.73 -3.66 -2.37
N ALA A 120 8.00 -4.19 -1.38
CA ALA A 120 6.73 -4.88 -1.62
C ALA A 120 5.70 -3.94 -2.25
N PHE A 121 5.61 -2.72 -1.75
CA PHE A 121 4.74 -1.70 -2.34
C PHE A 121 5.10 -1.42 -3.80
N CYS A 122 6.38 -1.30 -4.10
CA CYS A 122 6.86 -1.03 -5.45
C CYS A 122 6.52 -2.18 -6.41
N LYS A 123 6.67 -3.41 -5.95
CA LYS A 123 6.30 -4.60 -6.74
C LYS A 123 4.80 -4.63 -7.01
N PHE A 124 4.00 -4.33 -5.99
CA PHE A 124 2.55 -4.27 -6.18
C PHE A 124 2.17 -3.16 -7.16
N LYS A 125 2.78 -1.98 -7.03
CA LYS A 125 2.50 -0.87 -7.94
C LYS A 125 2.74 -1.29 -9.39
N ALA A 126 3.84 -2.00 -9.66
CA ALA A 126 4.16 -2.47 -11.00
C ALA A 126 3.09 -3.40 -11.56
N VAL A 127 2.53 -4.27 -10.72
CA VAL A 127 1.43 -5.15 -11.13
C VAL A 127 0.14 -4.37 -11.31
N ALA A 128 -0.19 -3.50 -10.36
CA ALA A 128 -1.42 -2.72 -10.38
C ALA A 128 -1.50 -1.80 -11.59
N GLU A 129 -0.37 -1.23 -11.99
CA GLU A 129 -0.29 -0.29 -13.11
C GLU A 129 -0.94 -0.86 -14.37
N LYS A 130 -0.83 -2.16 -14.60
CA LYS A 130 -1.39 -2.81 -15.79
C LYS A 130 -2.91 -2.68 -15.88
N TYR A 131 -3.58 -2.60 -14.73
CA TYR A 131 -5.04 -2.48 -14.68
C TYR A 131 -5.51 -1.04 -14.89
N TYR A 132 -4.60 -0.08 -14.82
CA TYR A 132 -4.90 1.34 -15.02
C TYR A 132 -4.38 1.83 -16.37
N THR A 133 -3.26 1.31 -16.86
CA THR A 133 -2.72 1.65 -18.18
C THR A 133 -3.47 0.96 -19.31
N GLY A 134 -4.23 -0.12 -19.02
CA GLY A 134 -5.12 -0.73 -19.98
C GLY A 134 -6.22 0.25 -20.45
N ASP A 135 -6.48 1.31 -19.66
CA ASP A 135 -7.37 2.40 -19.99
C ASP A 135 -6.52 3.66 -20.13
N SER A 136 -5.59 3.61 -21.08
CA SER A 136 -4.50 4.57 -21.21
C SER A 136 -4.96 6.01 -21.40
N GLN A 137 -6.05 6.23 -22.13
CA GLN A 137 -6.54 7.57 -22.38
C GLN A 137 -6.98 8.27 -21.09
N LYS A 138 -7.58 7.53 -20.17
CA LYS A 138 -8.00 8.09 -18.89
C LYS A 138 -6.80 8.43 -18.01
N LEU A 139 -5.78 7.56 -18.01
CA LEU A 139 -4.57 7.82 -17.25
C LEU A 139 -3.81 9.00 -17.81
N ASP A 140 -3.72 9.13 -19.12
CA ASP A 140 -3.05 10.23 -19.76
C ASP A 140 -3.68 11.57 -19.39
N SER A 141 -5.00 11.61 -19.17
CA SER A 141 -5.68 12.83 -18.77
C SER A 141 -5.36 13.24 -17.33
N PHE A 142 -4.76 12.35 -16.51
CA PHE A 142 -4.37 12.62 -15.13
C PHE A 142 -2.87 12.87 -14.98
N SER A 143 -2.11 12.61 -16.00
CA SER A 143 -0.66 12.87 -15.97
C SER A 143 -0.33 14.25 -16.57
#